data_dadc27cbe335d415f157ecae78abe824
#
_entry.id   dadc27cbe335d415f157ecae78abe824
#
_cell.length_a   1.000
_cell.length_b   1.000
_cell.length_c   1.000
_cell.angle_alpha   90.00
_cell.angle_beta   90.00
_cell.angle_gamma   90.00
#
_symmetry.space_group_name_H-M   'P 1'
#
loop_
_entity.id
_entity.type
_entity.pdbx_description
1 polymer ?
#
loop_
_entity_poly.entity_id
_entity_poly.type
_entity_poly.pdbx_seq_one_letter_code
_entity_poly.pdbx_strand_id
1 'polypeptide(L)'
;MRSRSQFRVHLGSRLQPLLFAALCLCLTACATVPITERKSLNILPDSELATLSLEQYSEVLKKSKLSTDSQKVQMVRRVGGRIAQATEEFFKESGMAEEIKNYQWEFNLIEDDKTVNAWCMPGGKVAVYTGILPVTQDETGLAVVMGHEIAHAIAKHGNERMSQGLLVQLGGVGLSAALGSNPSATSEIFMAAYGAGAQLGVLLPYSRVHESEADRIGLVLMAKAGYDPRQAIPFWERMNAKGGARTPEFLSTHPAPKSRIENLKKYISEALPYYKKSR
;
A
#
# COMPACT_ATOMS: atom_id res chain seq x y z
N MET A 1 -22.71 49.31 -48.89
CA MET A 1 -21.85 48.08 -48.88
C MET A 1 -21.04 48.08 -47.62
N ARG A 2 -21.40 47.22 -46.64
CA ARG A 2 -20.66 47.01 -45.37
C ARG A 2 -20.02 45.66 -45.41
N SER A 3 -18.67 45.61 -45.42
CA SER A 3 -17.87 44.41 -45.35
C SER A 3 -18.02 43.77 -43.97
N ARG A 4 -18.46 42.52 -43.93
CA ARG A 4 -18.42 41.67 -42.72
C ARG A 4 -17.04 41.00 -42.65
N SER A 5 -16.15 41.50 -41.79
CA SER A 5 -14.91 40.79 -41.45
C SER A 5 -15.26 39.54 -40.66
N GLN A 6 -14.92 38.38 -41.21
CA GLN A 6 -15.03 37.07 -40.51
C GLN A 6 -13.83 36.94 -39.55
N PHE A 7 -14.07 37.09 -38.26
CA PHE A 7 -13.19 36.63 -37.21
C PHE A 7 -13.31 35.09 -37.07
N ARG A 8 -12.51 34.36 -37.83
CA ARG A 8 -12.32 32.91 -37.55
C ARG A 8 -11.36 32.76 -36.37
N VAL A 9 -11.89 32.46 -35.20
CA VAL A 9 -11.10 32.11 -34.02
C VAL A 9 -10.42 30.75 -34.27
N HIS A 10 -9.10 30.75 -34.49
CA HIS A 10 -8.27 29.55 -34.59
C HIS A 10 -7.99 28.98 -33.19
N LEU A 11 -9.04 28.59 -32.48
CA LEU A 11 -8.91 27.97 -31.13
C LEU A 11 -8.61 26.46 -31.18
N GLY A 12 -8.86 25.80 -32.32
CA GLY A 12 -8.74 24.35 -32.45
C GLY A 12 -7.32 23.80 -32.56
N SER A 13 -6.36 24.58 -33.10
CA SER A 13 -5.02 24.06 -33.39
C SER A 13 -4.08 23.97 -32.17
N ARG A 14 -4.36 24.69 -31.09
CA ARG A 14 -3.56 24.68 -29.87
C ARG A 14 -4.09 23.67 -28.81
N LEU A 15 -5.35 23.26 -28.89
CA LEU A 15 -5.93 22.26 -27.99
C LEU A 15 -5.53 20.81 -28.35
N GLN A 16 -5.32 20.52 -29.63
CA GLN A 16 -4.95 19.17 -30.09
C GLN A 16 -3.64 18.65 -29.49
N PRO A 17 -2.50 19.42 -29.50
CA PRO A 17 -1.26 18.94 -28.89
C PRO A 17 -1.37 18.80 -27.36
N LEU A 18 -2.15 19.63 -26.68
CA LEU A 18 -2.39 19.52 -25.25
C LEU A 18 -3.22 18.28 -24.89
N LEU A 19 -4.26 17.98 -25.66
CA LEU A 19 -5.05 16.76 -25.51
C LEU A 19 -4.22 15.50 -25.81
N PHE A 20 -3.37 15.54 -26.82
CA PHE A 20 -2.48 14.45 -27.15
C PHE A 20 -1.41 14.21 -26.07
N ALA A 21 -0.81 15.27 -25.53
CA ALA A 21 0.13 15.21 -24.42
C ALA A 21 -0.53 14.69 -23.13
N ALA A 22 -1.75 15.11 -22.81
CA ALA A 22 -2.52 14.61 -21.69
C ALA A 22 -2.88 13.12 -21.85
N LEU A 23 -3.25 12.70 -23.06
CA LEU A 23 -3.53 11.30 -23.38
C LEU A 23 -2.28 10.43 -23.25
N CYS A 24 -1.13 10.89 -23.74
CA CYS A 24 0.16 10.20 -23.59
C CYS A 24 0.58 10.09 -22.11
N LEU A 25 0.40 11.14 -21.31
CA LEU A 25 0.65 11.11 -19.86
C LEU A 25 -0.24 10.10 -19.13
N CYS A 26 -1.51 10.00 -19.50
CA CYS A 26 -2.41 9.00 -18.92
C CYS A 26 -1.99 7.56 -19.24
N LEU A 27 -1.40 7.31 -20.41
CA LEU A 27 -0.95 5.97 -20.82
C LEU A 27 0.31 5.52 -20.07
N THR A 28 1.17 6.44 -19.66
CA THR A 28 2.41 6.14 -18.90
C THR A 28 2.19 6.05 -17.39
N ALA A 29 1.09 6.60 -16.87
CA ALA A 29 0.78 6.61 -15.45
C ALA A 29 -0.01 5.37 -14.97
N CYS A 30 -0.33 4.43 -15.88
CA CYS A 30 -1.04 3.20 -15.53
C CYS A 30 -0.05 2.09 -15.19
N ALA A 31 -0.05 1.65 -13.91
CA ALA A 31 0.63 0.44 -13.47
C ALA A 31 -0.32 -0.77 -13.49
N THR A 32 0.24 -1.98 -13.48
CA THR A 32 -0.53 -3.22 -13.35
C THR A 32 -0.28 -3.80 -11.97
N VAL A 33 -1.35 -4.00 -11.20
CA VAL A 33 -1.27 -4.60 -9.87
C VAL A 33 -0.87 -6.07 -9.99
N PRO A 34 0.15 -6.55 -9.26
CA PRO A 34 0.55 -7.95 -9.28
C PRO A 34 -0.60 -8.88 -8.91
N ILE A 35 -0.64 -10.09 -9.44
CA ILE A 35 -1.63 -11.15 -9.14
C ILE A 35 -3.06 -10.83 -9.61
N THR A 36 -3.53 -9.61 -9.43
CA THR A 36 -4.90 -9.22 -9.80
C THR A 36 -4.99 -8.68 -11.21
N GLU A 37 -3.87 -8.26 -11.79
CA GLU A 37 -3.72 -7.67 -13.15
C GLU A 37 -4.58 -6.41 -13.36
N ARG A 38 -5.14 -5.86 -12.28
CA ARG A 38 -5.91 -4.62 -12.33
C ARG A 38 -5.01 -3.45 -12.74
N LYS A 39 -5.54 -2.56 -13.56
CA LYS A 39 -4.87 -1.29 -13.87
C LYS A 39 -5.11 -0.29 -12.75
N SER A 40 -4.03 0.35 -12.29
CA SER A 40 -4.05 1.37 -11.25
C SER A 40 -3.36 2.64 -11.74
N LEU A 41 -3.82 3.79 -11.25
CA LEU A 41 -3.28 5.08 -11.57
C LEU A 41 -2.16 5.44 -10.59
N ASN A 42 -0.92 5.50 -11.07
CA ASN A 42 0.26 5.83 -10.26
C ASN A 42 1.03 6.98 -10.92
N ILE A 43 0.68 8.21 -10.54
CA ILE A 43 1.24 9.44 -11.13
C ILE A 43 2.57 9.82 -10.48
N LEU A 44 2.70 9.51 -9.18
CA LEU A 44 3.89 9.89 -8.42
C LEU A 44 5.06 8.93 -8.70
N PRO A 45 6.30 9.45 -8.89
CA PRO A 45 7.47 8.61 -9.11
C PRO A 45 7.78 7.70 -7.92
N ASP A 46 7.95 6.40 -8.15
CA ASP A 46 8.25 5.43 -7.08
C ASP A 46 9.55 5.76 -6.33
N SER A 47 10.56 6.30 -7.03
CA SER A 47 11.82 6.71 -6.39
C SER A 47 11.65 7.85 -5.40
N GLU A 48 10.79 8.82 -5.70
CA GLU A 48 10.47 9.93 -4.82
C GLU A 48 9.69 9.43 -3.60
N LEU A 49 8.70 8.58 -3.81
CA LEU A 49 7.94 7.95 -2.71
C LEU A 49 8.81 7.09 -1.81
N ALA A 50 9.78 6.36 -2.36
CA ALA A 50 10.72 5.58 -1.56
C ALA A 50 11.62 6.49 -0.69
N THR A 51 12.08 7.62 -1.21
CA THR A 51 12.86 8.61 -0.47
C THR A 51 12.06 9.21 0.68
N LEU A 52 10.85 9.71 0.39
CA LEU A 52 9.95 10.26 1.40
C LEU A 52 9.56 9.22 2.47
N SER A 53 9.38 7.96 2.04
CA SER A 53 9.12 6.85 2.97
C SER A 53 10.27 6.62 3.94
N LEU A 54 11.51 6.63 3.44
CA LEU A 54 12.70 6.44 4.28
C LEU A 54 12.84 7.57 5.31
N GLU A 55 12.63 8.82 4.89
CA GLU A 55 12.67 9.99 5.77
C GLU A 55 11.59 9.89 6.84
N GLN A 56 10.35 9.65 6.45
CA GLN A 56 9.22 9.54 7.37
C GLN A 56 9.35 8.35 8.31
N TYR A 57 9.82 7.21 7.82
CA TYR A 57 10.08 6.03 8.64
C TYR A 57 11.14 6.33 9.72
N SER A 58 12.22 6.97 9.33
CA SER A 58 13.28 7.37 10.26
C SER A 58 12.75 8.31 11.35
N GLU A 59 11.90 9.27 10.98
CA GLU A 59 11.26 10.18 11.95
C GLU A 59 10.31 9.45 12.91
N VAL A 60 9.55 8.49 12.41
CA VAL A 60 8.69 7.65 13.26
C VAL A 60 9.53 6.87 14.26
N LEU A 61 10.60 6.20 13.82
CA LEU A 61 11.44 5.40 14.70
C LEU A 61 12.14 6.26 15.76
N LYS A 62 12.59 7.47 15.41
CA LYS A 62 13.20 8.42 16.38
C LYS A 62 12.23 8.85 17.48
N LYS A 63 10.95 8.98 17.15
CA LYS A 63 9.88 9.43 18.07
C LYS A 63 9.22 8.28 18.82
N SER A 64 9.46 7.03 18.41
CA SER A 64 8.83 5.85 18.97
C SER A 64 9.79 5.12 19.91
N LYS A 65 9.24 4.45 20.91
CA LYS A 65 10.00 3.49 21.72
C LYS A 65 10.05 2.16 20.97
N LEU A 66 11.23 1.75 20.53
CA LEU A 66 11.42 0.43 19.95
C LEU A 66 11.41 -0.64 21.04
N SER A 67 10.81 -1.78 20.75
CA SER A 67 10.77 -2.92 21.67
C SER A 67 12.16 -3.49 21.89
N THR A 68 12.47 -3.76 23.15
CA THR A 68 13.70 -4.47 23.58
C THR A 68 13.46 -5.96 23.84
N ASP A 69 12.22 -6.43 23.68
CA ASP A 69 11.89 -7.86 23.76
C ASP A 69 12.49 -8.62 22.56
N SER A 70 13.66 -9.22 22.80
CA SER A 70 14.43 -9.90 21.76
C SER A 70 13.64 -11.00 21.04
N GLN A 71 12.76 -11.73 21.73
CA GLN A 71 11.98 -12.80 21.13
C GLN A 71 10.94 -12.23 20.15
N LYS A 72 10.20 -11.20 20.56
CA LYS A 72 9.19 -10.54 19.71
C LYS A 72 9.83 -9.81 18.52
N VAL A 73 10.95 -9.13 18.75
CA VAL A 73 11.70 -8.44 17.68
C VAL A 73 12.20 -9.45 16.64
N GLN A 74 12.79 -10.56 17.08
CA GLN A 74 13.24 -11.62 16.17
C GLN A 74 12.08 -12.28 15.43
N MET A 75 10.92 -12.47 16.07
CA MET A 75 9.72 -12.98 15.42
C MET A 75 9.28 -12.05 14.29
N VAL A 76 9.17 -10.74 14.53
CA VAL A 76 8.78 -9.75 13.51
C VAL A 76 9.77 -9.75 12.33
N ARG A 77 11.08 -9.74 12.62
CA ARG A 77 12.12 -9.76 11.60
C ARG A 77 12.14 -11.06 10.79
N ARG A 78 11.93 -12.20 11.45
CA ARG A 78 11.88 -13.51 10.78
C ARG A 78 10.67 -13.62 9.86
N VAL A 79 9.49 -13.27 10.36
CA VAL A 79 8.25 -13.32 9.56
C VAL A 79 8.34 -12.34 8.37
N GLY A 80 8.76 -11.09 8.65
CA GLY A 80 8.91 -10.07 7.60
C GLY A 80 9.94 -10.47 6.55
N GLY A 81 11.11 -10.97 6.97
CA GLY A 81 12.17 -11.43 6.06
C GLY A 81 11.71 -12.57 5.15
N ARG A 82 10.95 -13.53 5.69
CA ARG A 82 10.41 -14.64 4.87
C ARG A 82 9.38 -14.15 3.85
N ILE A 83 8.50 -13.20 4.21
CA ILE A 83 7.53 -12.64 3.27
C ILE A 83 8.23 -11.77 2.23
N ALA A 84 9.23 -10.98 2.63
CA ALA A 84 10.05 -10.19 1.70
C ALA A 84 10.75 -11.08 0.67
N GLN A 85 11.41 -12.14 1.12
CA GLN A 85 12.04 -13.12 0.22
C GLN A 85 11.00 -13.74 -0.74
N ALA A 86 9.85 -14.18 -0.23
CA ALA A 86 8.78 -14.73 -1.06
C ALA A 86 8.24 -13.71 -2.08
N THR A 87 8.21 -12.42 -1.72
CA THR A 87 7.85 -11.33 -2.60
C THR A 87 8.87 -11.17 -3.73
N GLU A 88 10.15 -11.11 -3.41
CA GLU A 88 11.23 -10.99 -4.40
C GLU A 88 11.25 -12.17 -5.36
N GLU A 89 11.08 -13.38 -4.86
CA GLU A 89 10.98 -14.59 -5.67
C GLU A 89 9.76 -14.56 -6.61
N PHE A 90 8.59 -14.12 -6.08
CA PHE A 90 7.38 -13.98 -6.89
C PHE A 90 7.57 -12.99 -8.05
N PHE A 91 8.14 -11.81 -7.77
CA PHE A 91 8.39 -10.78 -8.77
C PHE A 91 9.41 -11.24 -9.82
N LYS A 92 10.44 -11.98 -9.40
CA LYS A 92 11.43 -12.56 -10.30
C LYS A 92 10.80 -13.62 -11.23
N GLU A 93 10.02 -14.54 -10.69
CA GLU A 93 9.30 -15.58 -11.44
C GLU A 93 8.30 -14.99 -12.43
N SER A 94 7.70 -13.86 -12.10
CA SER A 94 6.72 -13.14 -12.92
C SER A 94 7.34 -12.17 -13.94
N GLY A 95 8.68 -12.06 -13.98
CA GLY A 95 9.37 -11.13 -14.89
C GLY A 95 9.25 -9.65 -14.48
N MET A 96 8.86 -9.36 -13.24
CA MET A 96 8.61 -8.00 -12.71
C MET A 96 9.68 -7.56 -11.71
N ALA A 97 10.88 -8.16 -11.69
CA ALA A 97 11.91 -7.87 -10.69
C ALA A 97 12.31 -6.37 -10.61
N GLU A 98 12.23 -5.66 -11.74
CA GLU A 98 12.54 -4.22 -11.81
C GLU A 98 11.60 -3.35 -10.95
N GLU A 99 10.37 -3.81 -10.70
CA GLU A 99 9.37 -3.04 -9.94
C GLU A 99 9.73 -2.91 -8.45
N ILE A 100 10.48 -3.87 -7.92
CA ILE A 100 10.88 -3.91 -6.51
C ILE A 100 12.39 -3.82 -6.29
N LYS A 101 13.18 -3.55 -7.33
CA LYS A 101 14.64 -3.48 -7.24
C LYS A 101 15.16 -2.46 -6.20
N ASN A 102 14.39 -1.42 -5.94
CA ASN A 102 14.72 -0.35 -5.00
C ASN A 102 14.13 -0.60 -3.60
N TYR A 103 13.51 -1.74 -3.36
CA TYR A 103 13.02 -2.07 -2.03
C TYR A 103 14.18 -2.38 -1.09
N GLN A 104 14.18 -1.74 0.06
CA GLN A 104 15.13 -1.95 1.14
C GLN A 104 14.35 -2.36 2.37
N TRP A 105 14.05 -3.66 2.47
CA TRP A 105 13.24 -4.21 3.53
C TRP A 105 13.80 -3.94 4.92
N GLU A 106 12.96 -3.38 5.77
CA GLU A 106 13.28 -3.14 7.17
C GLU A 106 12.05 -3.40 8.03
N PHE A 107 12.26 -4.10 9.16
CA PHE A 107 11.19 -4.55 10.04
C PHE A 107 11.50 -4.13 11.47
N ASN A 108 10.68 -3.24 12.03
CA ASN A 108 10.82 -2.79 13.40
C ASN A 108 9.55 -3.04 14.22
N LEU A 109 9.74 -3.35 15.51
CA LEU A 109 8.67 -3.51 16.48
C LEU A 109 8.66 -2.30 17.40
N ILE A 110 7.56 -1.53 17.36
CA ILE A 110 7.31 -0.36 18.22
C ILE A 110 6.61 -0.85 19.49
N GLU A 111 7.15 -0.46 20.64
CA GLU A 111 6.58 -0.78 21.94
C GLU A 111 5.42 0.18 22.26
N ASP A 112 4.23 -0.23 21.90
CA ASP A 112 2.97 0.42 22.24
C ASP A 112 1.85 -0.63 22.27
N ASP A 113 1.54 -1.10 23.47
CA ASP A 113 0.52 -2.14 23.70
C ASP A 113 -0.91 -1.65 23.49
N LYS A 114 -1.11 -0.32 23.40
CA LYS A 114 -2.43 0.29 23.20
C LYS A 114 -2.78 0.41 21.73
N THR A 115 -1.78 0.50 20.86
CA THR A 115 -1.93 0.65 19.42
C THR A 115 -1.97 -0.73 18.77
N VAL A 116 -3.16 -1.15 18.34
CA VAL A 116 -3.34 -2.39 17.56
C VAL A 116 -3.20 -2.04 16.09
N ASN A 117 -1.96 -2.01 15.60
CA ASN A 117 -1.65 -1.57 14.24
C ASN A 117 -0.35 -2.19 13.69
N ALA A 118 -0.21 -2.18 12.38
CA ALA A 118 1.00 -2.40 11.61
C ALA A 118 0.87 -1.63 10.27
N TRP A 119 1.98 -1.35 9.60
CA TRP A 119 1.96 -0.69 8.30
C TRP A 119 3.24 -0.97 7.52
N CYS A 120 3.15 -0.84 6.20
CA CYS A 120 4.28 -0.88 5.27
C CYS A 120 4.25 0.34 4.34
N MET A 121 5.32 1.11 4.36
CA MET A 121 5.52 2.23 3.43
C MET A 121 6.16 1.77 2.12
N PRO A 122 6.03 2.54 1.03
CA PRO A 122 6.77 2.31 -0.21
C PRO A 122 8.25 2.09 0.05
N GLY A 123 8.88 1.19 -0.71
CA GLY A 123 10.28 0.83 -0.52
C GLY A 123 10.54 -0.20 0.58
N GLY A 124 9.50 -0.78 1.21
CA GLY A 124 9.62 -1.93 2.11
C GLY A 124 9.94 -1.58 3.57
N LYS A 125 9.53 -0.41 4.04
CA LYS A 125 9.71 0.03 5.44
C LYS A 125 8.49 -0.38 6.27
N VAL A 126 8.65 -1.39 7.15
CA VAL A 126 7.57 -2.02 7.91
C VAL A 126 7.72 -1.75 9.39
N ALA A 127 6.63 -1.32 10.02
CA ALA A 127 6.53 -1.26 11.47
C ALA A 127 5.32 -2.05 11.98
N VAL A 128 5.54 -2.73 13.09
CA VAL A 128 4.53 -3.49 13.83
C VAL A 128 4.47 -2.93 15.23
N TYR A 129 3.29 -2.71 15.79
CA TYR A 129 3.11 -2.29 17.17
C TYR A 129 2.90 -3.51 18.08
N THR A 130 3.43 -3.46 19.31
CA THR A 130 3.27 -4.59 20.24
C THR A 130 1.80 -4.90 20.53
N GLY A 131 0.91 -3.90 20.48
CA GLY A 131 -0.53 -4.07 20.70
C GLY A 131 -1.25 -4.99 19.72
N ILE A 132 -0.67 -5.25 18.52
CA ILE A 132 -1.30 -6.20 17.58
C ILE A 132 -0.94 -7.65 17.88
N LEU A 133 0.17 -7.92 18.59
CA LEU A 133 0.68 -9.27 18.83
C LEU A 133 -0.31 -10.19 19.58
N PRO A 134 -1.09 -9.71 20.57
CA PRO A 134 -2.13 -10.54 21.17
C PRO A 134 -3.26 -10.96 20.21
N VAL A 135 -3.46 -10.25 19.10
CA VAL A 135 -4.45 -10.60 18.07
C VAL A 135 -3.86 -11.58 17.06
N THR A 136 -2.60 -11.38 16.68
CA THR A 136 -1.89 -12.31 15.79
C THR A 136 -1.63 -13.66 16.45
N GLN A 137 -1.38 -13.66 17.76
CA GLN A 137 -1.08 -14.82 18.62
C GLN A 137 0.25 -15.51 18.32
N ASP A 138 0.56 -15.77 17.05
CA ASP A 138 1.74 -16.52 16.60
C ASP A 138 2.33 -15.94 15.32
N GLU A 139 3.39 -16.58 14.80
CA GLU A 139 4.04 -16.18 13.54
C GLU A 139 3.09 -16.25 12.33
N THR A 140 2.16 -17.19 12.30
CA THR A 140 1.26 -17.36 11.17
C THR A 140 0.21 -16.23 11.14
N GLY A 141 -0.34 -15.88 12.31
CA GLY A 141 -1.21 -14.71 12.42
C GLY A 141 -0.48 -13.38 12.12
N LEU A 142 0.79 -13.28 12.53
CA LEU A 142 1.62 -12.13 12.18
C LEU A 142 1.91 -12.09 10.67
N ALA A 143 2.08 -13.23 10.02
CA ALA A 143 2.26 -13.32 8.57
C ALA A 143 1.00 -12.88 7.79
N VAL A 144 -0.20 -13.09 8.33
CA VAL A 144 -1.43 -12.54 7.73
C VAL A 144 -1.38 -11.02 7.69
N VAL A 145 -1.02 -10.37 8.81
CA VAL A 145 -0.91 -8.91 8.89
C VAL A 145 0.21 -8.40 7.98
N MET A 146 1.42 -8.92 8.15
CA MET A 146 2.57 -8.42 7.40
C MET A 146 2.46 -8.69 5.90
N GLY A 147 1.85 -9.81 5.50
CA GLY A 147 1.55 -10.11 4.10
C GLY A 147 0.55 -9.11 3.51
N HIS A 148 -0.48 -8.73 4.27
CA HIS A 148 -1.46 -7.72 3.88
C HIS A 148 -0.82 -6.33 3.73
N GLU A 149 0.02 -5.91 4.68
CA GLU A 149 0.71 -4.62 4.62
C GLU A 149 1.73 -4.54 3.47
N ILE A 150 2.51 -5.60 3.29
CA ILE A 150 3.45 -5.69 2.16
C ILE A 150 2.68 -5.69 0.83
N ALA A 151 1.53 -6.35 0.76
CA ALA A 151 0.67 -6.34 -0.43
C ALA A 151 0.21 -4.93 -0.78
N HIS A 152 -0.18 -4.09 0.19
CA HIS A 152 -0.50 -2.68 -0.05
C HIS A 152 0.68 -1.91 -0.67
N ALA A 153 1.90 -2.16 -0.20
CA ALA A 153 3.09 -1.47 -0.70
C ALA A 153 3.44 -1.89 -2.14
N ILE A 154 3.47 -3.21 -2.43
CA ILE A 154 3.83 -3.71 -3.77
C ILE A 154 2.73 -3.50 -4.82
N ALA A 155 1.45 -3.46 -4.40
CA ALA A 155 0.33 -3.08 -5.25
C ALA A 155 0.24 -1.56 -5.45
N LYS A 156 1.10 -0.78 -4.80
CA LYS A 156 1.19 0.68 -4.88
C LYS A 156 -0.13 1.39 -4.51
N HIS A 157 -0.93 0.79 -3.62
CA HIS A 157 -2.23 1.33 -3.21
C HIS A 157 -2.13 2.74 -2.61
N GLY A 158 -1.01 3.04 -1.92
CA GLY A 158 -0.72 4.38 -1.43
C GLY A 158 -0.51 5.40 -2.55
N ASN A 159 0.27 5.04 -3.59
CA ASN A 159 0.47 5.89 -4.76
C ASN A 159 -0.86 6.12 -5.50
N GLU A 160 -1.64 5.07 -5.75
CA GLU A 160 -2.94 5.18 -6.40
C GLU A 160 -3.88 6.13 -5.65
N ARG A 161 -3.96 6.00 -4.33
CA ARG A 161 -4.78 6.86 -3.47
C ARG A 161 -4.32 8.32 -3.51
N MET A 162 -3.02 8.56 -3.43
CA MET A 162 -2.44 9.91 -3.56
C MET A 162 -2.68 10.49 -4.94
N SER A 163 -2.52 9.70 -5.99
CA SER A 163 -2.78 10.09 -7.39
C SER A 163 -4.24 10.47 -7.61
N GLN A 164 -5.18 9.71 -7.05
CA GLN A 164 -6.61 10.04 -7.09
C GLN A 164 -6.91 11.34 -6.34
N GLY A 165 -6.30 11.55 -5.16
CA GLY A 165 -6.42 12.78 -4.39
C GLY A 165 -5.94 14.00 -5.16
N LEU A 166 -4.79 13.89 -5.84
CA LEU A 166 -4.24 14.93 -6.72
C LEU A 166 -5.21 15.30 -7.86
N LEU A 167 -5.78 14.30 -8.52
CA LEU A 167 -6.75 14.56 -9.60
C LEU A 167 -7.98 15.31 -9.10
N VAL A 168 -8.47 14.97 -7.90
CA VAL A 168 -9.62 15.65 -7.29
C VAL A 168 -9.27 17.09 -6.91
N GLN A 169 -8.08 17.29 -6.31
CA GLN A 169 -7.68 18.59 -5.80
C GLN A 169 -7.33 19.60 -6.91
N LEU A 170 -6.66 19.15 -7.95
CA LEU A 170 -6.09 20.03 -8.98
C LEU A 170 -6.96 20.15 -10.24
N GLY A 171 -7.99 19.31 -10.39
CA GLY A 171 -8.68 19.17 -11.68
C GLY A 171 -7.67 18.83 -12.78
N GLY A 172 -7.92 17.94 -13.70
CA GLY A 172 -6.93 17.34 -14.61
C GLY A 172 -6.02 18.28 -15.44
N VAL A 173 -6.18 19.61 -15.36
CA VAL A 173 -5.38 20.60 -16.12
C VAL A 173 -4.16 21.11 -15.32
N GLY A 174 -4.21 21.09 -13.99
CA GLY A 174 -3.13 21.60 -13.14
C GLY A 174 -2.03 20.58 -12.80
N LEU A 175 -2.28 19.30 -13.05
CA LEU A 175 -1.44 18.21 -12.56
C LEU A 175 -0.01 18.23 -13.11
N SER A 176 0.16 18.41 -14.43
CA SER A 176 1.48 18.45 -15.06
C SER A 176 2.29 19.70 -14.67
N ALA A 177 1.61 20.82 -14.44
CA ALA A 177 2.24 22.06 -13.99
C ALA A 177 2.63 21.98 -12.50
N ALA A 178 1.81 21.33 -11.67
CA ALA A 178 2.07 21.17 -10.23
C ALA A 178 3.24 20.22 -9.95
N LEU A 179 3.32 19.07 -10.63
CA LEU A 179 4.39 18.08 -10.43
C LEU A 179 5.74 18.53 -11.00
N GLY A 180 5.74 19.31 -12.10
CA GLY A 180 6.98 19.79 -12.72
C GLY A 180 7.59 21.02 -12.07
N SER A 181 6.81 21.81 -11.31
CA SER A 181 7.23 23.09 -10.76
C SER A 181 7.29 23.18 -9.24
N ASN A 182 6.79 22.18 -8.51
CA ASN A 182 6.72 22.22 -7.06
C ASN A 182 7.00 20.87 -6.39
N PRO A 183 8.27 20.55 -6.10
CA PRO A 183 8.64 19.33 -5.36
C PRO A 183 7.98 19.22 -3.97
N SER A 184 7.60 20.36 -3.37
CA SER A 184 6.92 20.36 -2.07
C SER A 184 5.51 19.78 -2.13
N ALA A 185 4.84 19.84 -3.29
CA ALA A 185 3.47 19.32 -3.45
C ALA A 185 3.42 17.79 -3.25
N THR A 186 4.39 17.04 -3.80
CA THR A 186 4.48 15.59 -3.58
C THR A 186 4.72 15.27 -2.11
N SER A 187 5.62 16.03 -1.46
CA SER A 187 5.90 15.88 -0.04
C SER A 187 4.68 16.16 0.84
N GLU A 188 3.93 17.23 0.57
CA GLU A 188 2.70 17.56 1.31
C GLU A 188 1.65 16.48 1.20
N ILE A 189 1.44 15.92 0.00
CA ILE A 189 0.48 14.85 -0.25
C ILE A 189 0.93 13.55 0.39
N PHE A 190 2.24 13.25 0.32
CA PHE A 190 2.81 12.11 1.02
C PHE A 190 2.62 12.25 2.53
N MET A 191 2.91 13.41 3.10
CA MET A 191 2.72 13.68 4.52
C MET A 191 1.24 13.60 4.94
N ALA A 192 0.31 14.03 4.09
CA ALA A 192 -1.12 13.86 4.32
C ALA A 192 -1.54 12.38 4.27
N ALA A 193 -0.90 11.58 3.43
CA ALA A 193 -1.20 10.15 3.29
C ALA A 193 -0.54 9.26 4.36
N TYR A 194 0.68 9.59 4.79
CA TYR A 194 1.50 8.74 5.67
C TYR A 194 2.03 9.45 6.91
N GLY A 195 2.26 10.77 6.86
CA GLY A 195 2.99 11.50 7.89
C GLY A 195 2.24 11.65 9.21
N ALA A 196 0.99 12.05 9.16
CA ALA A 196 0.15 12.20 10.34
C ALA A 196 -0.33 10.84 10.89
N GLY A 197 -0.40 9.82 10.03
CA GLY A 197 -0.88 8.50 10.39
C GLY A 197 0.01 7.75 11.37
N ALA A 198 1.28 8.04 11.37
CA ALA A 198 2.21 7.49 12.35
C ALA A 198 1.90 7.97 13.78
N GLN A 199 1.18 9.08 13.95
CA GLN A 199 0.84 9.63 15.25
C GLN A 199 -0.66 9.60 15.59
N LEU A 200 -1.57 9.56 14.60
CA LEU A 200 -2.99 9.87 14.87
C LEU A 200 -4.03 9.04 14.09
N GLY A 201 -3.66 8.04 13.32
CA GLY A 201 -4.67 7.23 12.61
C GLY A 201 -5.51 8.02 11.59
N VAL A 202 -5.01 9.14 11.07
CA VAL A 202 -5.72 9.99 10.08
C VAL A 202 -5.36 9.58 8.65
N LEU A 203 -4.90 8.35 8.44
CA LEU A 203 -4.83 7.79 7.11
C LEU A 203 -6.24 7.68 6.55
N LEU A 204 -6.47 8.26 5.38
CA LEU A 204 -7.71 7.99 4.65
C LEU A 204 -7.84 6.47 4.48
N PRO A 205 -8.97 5.86 4.86
CA PRO A 205 -9.12 4.41 4.76
C PRO A 205 -8.88 3.93 3.33
N TYR A 206 -8.26 2.78 3.19
CA TYR A 206 -8.14 2.15 1.89
C TYR A 206 -9.52 1.82 1.32
N SER A 207 -9.64 1.86 -0.01
CA SER A 207 -10.89 1.48 -0.65
C SER A 207 -11.15 -0.03 -0.47
N ARG A 208 -12.42 -0.46 -0.57
CA ARG A 208 -12.77 -1.89 -0.52
C ARG A 208 -12.06 -2.72 -1.58
N VAL A 209 -11.72 -2.10 -2.72
CA VAL A 209 -10.95 -2.75 -3.79
C VAL A 209 -9.53 -2.99 -3.32
N HIS A 210 -8.87 -1.98 -2.76
CA HIS A 210 -7.51 -2.09 -2.23
C HIS A 210 -7.41 -3.15 -1.12
N GLU A 211 -8.38 -3.17 -0.19
CA GLU A 211 -8.44 -4.18 0.88
C GLU A 211 -8.56 -5.60 0.33
N SER A 212 -9.46 -5.79 -0.64
CA SER A 212 -9.66 -7.09 -1.28
C SER A 212 -8.43 -7.56 -2.06
N GLU A 213 -7.73 -6.65 -2.73
CA GLU A 213 -6.46 -6.93 -3.40
C GLU A 213 -5.35 -7.26 -2.41
N ALA A 214 -5.22 -6.48 -1.34
CA ALA A 214 -4.23 -6.72 -0.30
C ALA A 214 -4.44 -8.07 0.39
N ASP A 215 -5.68 -8.47 0.66
CA ASP A 215 -6.00 -9.79 1.16
C ASP A 215 -5.58 -10.90 0.18
N ARG A 216 -5.94 -10.78 -1.11
CA ARG A 216 -5.63 -11.78 -2.12
C ARG A 216 -4.12 -11.93 -2.34
N ILE A 217 -3.42 -10.81 -2.51
CA ILE A 217 -1.97 -10.77 -2.71
C ILE A 217 -1.26 -11.26 -1.44
N GLY A 218 -1.64 -10.75 -0.27
CA GLY A 218 -1.04 -11.10 1.02
C GLY A 218 -1.14 -12.60 1.34
N LEU A 219 -2.27 -13.23 1.01
CA LEU A 219 -2.44 -14.68 1.15
C LEU A 219 -1.48 -15.49 0.26
N VAL A 220 -1.25 -15.05 -0.98
CA VAL A 220 -0.28 -15.70 -1.88
C VAL A 220 1.14 -15.55 -1.33
N LEU A 221 1.51 -14.34 -0.87
CA LEU A 221 2.85 -14.08 -0.33
C LEU A 221 3.12 -14.86 0.94
N MET A 222 2.16 -14.86 1.91
CA MET A 222 2.35 -15.64 3.14
C MET A 222 2.41 -17.13 2.87
N ALA A 223 1.62 -17.63 1.93
CA ALA A 223 1.65 -19.03 1.52
C ALA A 223 3.00 -19.41 0.88
N LYS A 224 3.52 -18.57 -0.02
CA LYS A 224 4.84 -18.75 -0.64
C LYS A 224 5.96 -18.66 0.39
N ALA A 225 5.80 -17.82 1.42
CA ALA A 225 6.71 -17.74 2.57
C ALA A 225 6.62 -18.95 3.52
N GLY A 226 5.73 -19.93 3.25
CA GLY A 226 5.56 -21.16 4.03
C GLY A 226 4.64 -21.03 5.24
N TYR A 227 3.80 -20.00 5.31
CA TYR A 227 2.76 -19.84 6.30
C TYR A 227 1.40 -20.29 5.75
N ASP A 228 0.61 -20.96 6.59
CA ASP A 228 -0.69 -21.53 6.20
C ASP A 228 -1.73 -20.41 5.95
N PRO A 229 -2.17 -20.16 4.70
CA PRO A 229 -3.10 -19.08 4.40
C PRO A 229 -4.49 -19.25 5.02
N ARG A 230 -4.85 -20.46 5.45
CA ARG A 230 -6.13 -20.75 6.13
C ARG A 230 -6.26 -20.03 7.47
N GLN A 231 -5.12 -19.68 8.10
CA GLN A 231 -5.10 -18.96 9.37
C GLN A 231 -5.55 -17.47 9.24
N ALA A 232 -5.73 -16.97 8.03
CA ALA A 232 -6.27 -15.63 7.82
C ALA A 232 -7.72 -15.52 8.33
N ILE A 233 -8.55 -16.55 8.18
CA ILE A 233 -9.95 -16.53 8.66
C ILE A 233 -10.00 -16.33 10.18
N PRO A 234 -9.42 -17.22 11.01
CA PRO A 234 -9.45 -17.04 12.46
C PRO A 234 -8.75 -15.77 12.93
N PHE A 235 -7.72 -15.28 12.21
CA PHE A 235 -7.13 -13.98 12.51
C PHE A 235 -8.14 -12.84 12.36
N TRP A 236 -8.84 -12.75 11.22
CA TRP A 236 -9.81 -11.70 10.98
C TRP A 236 -11.05 -11.79 11.89
N GLU A 237 -11.45 -13.00 12.29
CA GLU A 237 -12.49 -13.21 13.29
C GLU A 237 -12.08 -12.63 14.65
N ARG A 238 -10.84 -12.88 15.10
CA ARG A 238 -10.29 -12.28 16.33
C ARG A 238 -10.17 -10.77 16.24
N MET A 239 -9.70 -10.25 15.10
CA MET A 239 -9.57 -8.81 14.87
C MET A 239 -10.94 -8.12 14.94
N ASN A 240 -11.96 -8.70 14.31
CA ASN A 240 -13.33 -8.19 14.35
C ASN A 240 -13.93 -8.24 15.78
N ALA A 241 -13.65 -9.29 16.52
CA ALA A 241 -14.11 -9.43 17.91
C ALA A 241 -13.50 -8.36 18.85
N LYS A 242 -12.30 -7.85 18.52
CA LYS A 242 -11.69 -6.71 19.23
C LYS A 242 -12.38 -5.37 18.97
N GLY A 243 -13.19 -5.27 17.92
CA GLY A 243 -13.90 -4.06 17.49
C GLY A 243 -15.12 -3.67 18.36
N GLY A 244 -15.11 -3.97 19.67
CA GLY A 244 -16.16 -3.64 20.62
C GLY A 244 -16.38 -2.12 20.82
N ALA A 245 -16.30 -1.61 22.05
CA ALA A 245 -16.54 -0.19 22.38
C ALA A 245 -15.53 0.78 21.75
N ARG A 246 -14.36 0.31 21.33
CA ARG A 246 -13.32 1.09 20.63
C ARG A 246 -12.76 0.28 19.46
N THR A 247 -13.00 0.78 18.25
CA THR A 247 -12.46 0.15 17.03
C THR A 247 -10.93 0.18 17.04
N PRO A 248 -10.23 -0.96 16.84
CA PRO A 248 -8.79 -0.98 16.66
C PRO A 248 -8.36 -0.04 15.53
N GLU A 249 -7.19 0.60 15.67
CA GLU A 249 -6.68 1.51 14.65
C GLU A 249 -6.51 0.81 13.30
N PHE A 250 -6.05 -0.44 13.32
CA PHE A 250 -5.95 -1.27 12.13
C PHE A 250 -7.29 -1.39 11.37
N LEU A 251 -8.41 -1.57 12.04
CA LEU A 251 -9.73 -1.62 11.40
C LEU A 251 -10.22 -0.25 10.91
N SER A 252 -9.69 0.84 11.45
CA SER A 252 -10.03 2.20 11.00
C SER A 252 -9.37 2.52 9.66
N THR A 253 -8.15 2.05 9.45
CA THR A 253 -7.41 2.20 8.18
C THR A 253 -7.72 1.10 7.17
N HIS A 254 -8.07 -0.12 7.66
CA HIS A 254 -8.38 -1.33 6.89
C HIS A 254 -9.79 -1.84 7.19
N PRO A 255 -10.84 -1.18 6.65
CA PRO A 255 -12.21 -1.56 6.93
C PRO A 255 -12.50 -3.01 6.57
N ALA A 256 -13.09 -3.76 7.50
CA ALA A 256 -13.46 -5.15 7.31
C ALA A 256 -14.96 -5.27 6.93
N PRO A 257 -15.33 -5.30 5.66
CA PRO A 257 -16.72 -5.51 5.27
C PRO A 257 -17.18 -6.92 5.67
N LYS A 258 -18.49 -7.09 5.89
CA LYS A 258 -19.07 -8.42 6.23
C LYS A 258 -18.69 -9.51 5.22
N SER A 259 -18.49 -9.13 3.95
CA SER A 259 -18.07 -10.03 2.87
C SER A 259 -16.61 -10.46 2.92
N ARG A 260 -15.77 -9.86 3.81
CA ARG A 260 -14.32 -10.15 3.83
C ARG A 260 -14.02 -11.63 4.06
N ILE A 261 -14.71 -12.28 5.01
CA ILE A 261 -14.51 -13.71 5.29
C ILE A 261 -14.87 -14.58 4.08
N GLU A 262 -15.94 -14.26 3.36
CA GLU A 262 -16.32 -14.99 2.15
C GLU A 262 -15.30 -14.83 1.01
N ASN A 263 -14.77 -13.61 0.85
CA ASN A 263 -13.70 -13.35 -0.11
C ASN A 263 -12.41 -14.11 0.25
N LEU A 264 -12.03 -14.11 1.54
CA LEU A 264 -10.86 -14.85 2.03
C LEU A 264 -10.97 -16.35 1.74
N LYS A 265 -12.13 -16.98 1.93
CA LYS A 265 -12.34 -18.39 1.58
C LYS A 265 -12.01 -18.68 0.12
N LYS A 266 -12.39 -17.78 -0.79
CA LYS A 266 -12.08 -17.88 -2.21
C LYS A 266 -10.57 -17.70 -2.46
N TYR A 267 -9.95 -16.66 -1.90
CA TYR A 267 -8.54 -16.34 -2.12
C TYR A 267 -7.60 -17.39 -1.49
N ILE A 268 -7.99 -18.02 -0.38
CA ILE A 268 -7.24 -19.14 0.22
C ILE A 268 -7.09 -20.28 -0.78
N SER A 269 -8.12 -20.62 -1.56
CA SER A 269 -8.01 -21.67 -2.58
C SER A 269 -7.00 -21.33 -3.68
N GLU A 270 -6.85 -20.05 -4.02
CA GLU A 270 -5.84 -19.56 -4.97
C GLU A 270 -4.43 -19.56 -4.36
N ALA A 271 -4.30 -19.31 -3.06
CA ALA A 271 -3.02 -19.26 -2.35
C ALA A 271 -2.44 -20.65 -1.98
N LEU A 272 -3.29 -21.65 -1.75
CA LEU A 272 -2.86 -23.00 -1.29
C LEU A 272 -1.83 -23.68 -2.19
N PRO A 273 -1.83 -23.55 -3.54
CA PRO A 273 -0.79 -24.13 -4.39
C PRO A 273 0.61 -23.60 -4.06
N TYR A 274 0.75 -22.33 -3.66
CA TYR A 274 2.03 -21.73 -3.27
C TYR A 274 2.53 -22.27 -1.94
N TYR A 275 1.64 -22.53 -0.99
CA TYR A 275 1.97 -23.15 0.31
C TYR A 275 2.47 -24.57 0.17
N LYS A 276 1.89 -25.36 -0.73
CA LYS A 276 2.34 -26.74 -1.02
C LYS A 276 3.73 -26.78 -1.67
N LYS A 277 4.08 -25.82 -2.50
CA LYS A 277 5.40 -25.73 -3.15
C LYS A 277 6.51 -25.32 -2.18
N SER A 278 6.19 -24.56 -1.13
CA SER A 278 7.15 -24.07 -0.15
C SER A 278 7.51 -25.08 0.95
N ARG A 279 6.83 -26.23 0.98
CA ARG A 279 7.08 -27.36 1.87
C ARG A 279 7.89 -28.43 1.17
#